data_1813e0a342b9f891f3c221e450cf248f
#
_entry.id   1813e0a342b9f891f3c221e450cf248f
#
_cell.length_a   1.000
_cell.length_b   1.000
_cell.length_c   1.000
_cell.angle_alpha   90.00
_cell.angle_beta   90.00
_cell.angle_gamma   90.00
#
_symmetry.space_group_name_H-M   'P 1'
#
loop_
_entity.id
_entity.type
_entity.pdbx_description
1 polymer ?
#
loop_
_entity_poly.entity_id
_entity_poly.type
_entity_poly.pdbx_seq_one_letter_code
_entity_poly.pdbx_strand_id
1 'polypeptide(L)'
;MNFPSTRRAFAVRFGSILSALGFTAAGGVGRGMAQSVQDASKIRKLNLEGKPGSEKDVIMPLVIHNGLIYVSGQGAHDSRDKKDWTIESHTTMVMDKIKKGVETGGGTMDTVLQTNVFLVNIDHWDAMTKVFATYFPHGGPTRTTVAVAALPGDSLVEINCIAALAQK
;
A
#
# COMPACT_ATOMS: atom_id res chain seq x y z
N MET A 1 -8.50 -34.40 39.33
CA MET A 1 -7.46 -33.39 39.58
C MET A 1 -7.95 -32.07 39.01
N ASN A 2 -8.35 -31.16 39.89
CA ASN A 2 -8.86 -29.82 39.50
C ASN A 2 -7.68 -28.83 39.47
N PHE A 3 -7.44 -28.18 38.34
CA PHE A 3 -6.51 -27.05 38.24
C PHE A 3 -7.28 -25.74 38.43
N PRO A 4 -6.89 -24.88 39.38
CA PRO A 4 -7.53 -23.56 39.51
C PRO A 4 -7.00 -22.59 38.47
N SER A 5 -7.91 -21.96 37.72
CA SER A 5 -7.61 -20.87 36.81
C SER A 5 -7.39 -19.56 37.57
N THR A 6 -6.15 -19.11 37.65
CA THR A 6 -5.83 -17.78 38.14
C THR A 6 -5.76 -16.78 36.98
N ARG A 7 -6.87 -16.07 36.76
CA ARG A 7 -6.88 -14.84 35.94
C ARG A 7 -6.32 -13.70 36.79
N ARG A 8 -5.06 -13.35 36.57
CA ARG A 8 -4.50 -12.10 37.09
C ARG A 8 -4.91 -10.96 36.19
N ALA A 9 -5.86 -10.15 36.66
CA ALA A 9 -6.16 -8.85 36.08
C ALA A 9 -5.00 -7.89 36.31
N PHE A 10 -4.31 -7.47 35.25
CA PHE A 10 -3.32 -6.40 35.30
C PHE A 10 -4.07 -5.06 35.21
N ALA A 11 -4.39 -4.46 36.34
CA ALA A 11 -4.90 -3.11 36.41
C ALA A 11 -3.71 -2.14 36.39
N VAL A 12 -3.43 -1.52 35.25
CA VAL A 12 -2.50 -0.41 35.15
C VAL A 12 -3.20 0.85 35.66
N ARG A 13 -2.87 1.26 36.88
CA ARG A 13 -3.26 2.57 37.43
C ARG A 13 -2.32 3.63 36.82
N PHE A 14 -2.82 4.43 35.88
CA PHE A 14 -2.19 5.69 35.52
C PHE A 14 -2.50 6.73 36.59
N GLY A 15 -1.51 7.02 37.42
CA GLY A 15 -1.57 8.12 38.36
C GLY A 15 -1.49 9.46 37.64
N SER A 16 -2.52 10.28 37.79
CA SER A 16 -2.52 11.66 37.32
C SER A 16 -1.60 12.50 38.21
N ILE A 17 -0.45 12.91 37.70
CA ILE A 17 0.35 13.99 38.29
C ILE A 17 -0.03 15.27 37.55
N LEU A 18 -0.94 16.04 38.12
CA LEU A 18 -1.23 17.40 37.70
C LEU A 18 -0.20 18.32 38.37
N SER A 19 0.90 18.64 37.70
CA SER A 19 1.79 19.74 38.10
C SER A 19 1.33 21.00 37.44
N ALA A 20 0.74 21.90 38.21
CA ALA A 20 0.44 23.26 37.79
C ALA A 20 1.74 24.05 37.61
N LEU A 21 2.15 24.22 36.37
CA LEU A 21 3.10 25.28 35.97
C LEU A 21 2.44 26.00 34.78
N GLY A 22 2.09 27.25 35.04
CA GLY A 22 1.53 28.14 34.04
C GLY A 22 2.51 28.35 32.88
N PHE A 23 2.13 27.85 31.73
CA PHE A 23 2.71 28.21 30.45
C PHE A 23 1.59 28.77 29.58
N THR A 24 1.51 30.08 29.49
CA THR A 24 0.82 30.77 28.40
C THR A 24 1.67 30.55 27.14
N ALA A 25 1.44 29.46 26.43
CA ALA A 25 2.04 29.19 25.15
C ALA A 25 1.00 29.32 24.06
N ALA A 26 1.34 30.17 23.11
CA ALA A 26 0.63 30.48 21.88
C ALA A 26 -0.08 29.26 21.25
N GLY A 27 -1.40 29.38 21.09
CA GLY A 27 -2.30 28.33 20.61
C GLY A 27 -2.25 28.10 19.10
N GLY A 28 -1.08 27.71 18.55
CA GLY A 28 -0.96 27.46 17.11
C GLY A 28 -0.51 26.03 16.73
N VAL A 29 0.37 25.42 17.52
CA VAL A 29 1.04 24.17 17.12
C VAL A 29 0.20 22.92 17.43
N GLY A 30 -0.57 22.92 18.51
CA GLY A 30 -1.34 21.74 18.94
C GLY A 30 -2.53 21.37 18.04
N ARG A 31 -3.18 22.36 17.41
CA ARG A 31 -4.32 22.13 16.50
C ARG A 31 -3.91 21.50 15.17
N GLY A 32 -2.74 21.88 14.63
CA GLY A 32 -2.26 21.32 13.37
C GLY A 32 -1.89 19.84 13.47
N MET A 33 -1.26 19.42 14.57
CA MET A 33 -0.90 18.01 14.79
C MET A 33 -2.13 17.12 15.05
N ALA A 34 -3.09 17.58 15.84
CA ALA A 34 -4.32 16.82 16.10
C ALA A 34 -5.16 16.64 14.82
N GLN A 35 -5.19 17.63 13.95
CA GLN A 35 -5.93 17.57 12.69
C GLN A 35 -5.25 16.66 11.68
N SER A 36 -3.92 16.65 11.61
CA SER A 36 -3.16 15.74 10.75
C SER A 36 -3.31 14.27 11.16
N VAL A 37 -3.38 13.98 12.46
CA VAL A 37 -3.61 12.62 12.96
C VAL A 37 -5.06 12.17 12.69
N GLN A 38 -6.04 13.06 12.84
CA GLN A 38 -7.44 12.76 12.54
C GLN A 38 -7.68 12.53 11.03
N ASP A 39 -7.02 13.28 10.16
CA ASP A 39 -7.12 13.07 8.71
C ASP A 39 -6.40 11.79 8.25
N ALA A 40 -5.30 11.41 8.90
CA ALA A 40 -4.62 10.15 8.62
C ALA A 40 -5.46 8.92 8.99
N SER A 41 -6.35 9.03 9.98
CA SER A 41 -7.22 7.93 10.40
C SER A 41 -8.44 7.70 9.51
N LYS A 42 -8.81 8.66 8.66
CA LYS A 42 -9.91 8.48 7.71
C LYS A 42 -9.52 7.55 6.58
N ILE A 43 -10.37 6.58 6.28
CA ILE A 43 -10.22 5.75 5.08
C ILE A 43 -10.53 6.61 3.85
N ARG A 44 -9.56 6.75 2.95
CA ARG A 44 -9.75 7.41 1.66
C ARG A 44 -9.70 6.35 0.56
N LYS A 45 -10.71 6.32 -0.29
CA LYS A 45 -10.82 5.41 -1.44
C LYS A 45 -10.76 6.24 -2.72
N LEU A 46 -9.77 5.99 -3.56
CA LEU A 46 -9.50 6.79 -4.76
C LEU A 46 -9.33 5.89 -5.98
N ASN A 47 -9.63 6.44 -7.16
CA ASN A 47 -9.17 5.86 -8.42
C ASN A 47 -7.70 6.27 -8.71
N LEU A 48 -7.12 5.77 -9.80
CA LEU A 48 -5.71 6.07 -10.17
C LEU A 48 -5.50 7.54 -10.61
N GLU A 49 -6.57 8.30 -10.84
CA GLU A 49 -6.54 9.76 -11.11
C GLU A 49 -6.72 10.59 -9.83
N GLY A 50 -6.78 9.94 -8.65
CA GLY A 50 -6.93 10.61 -7.36
C GLY A 50 -8.35 11.10 -7.05
N LYS A 51 -9.34 10.73 -7.85
CA LYS A 51 -10.74 11.08 -7.60
C LYS A 51 -11.34 10.11 -6.59
N PRO A 52 -12.21 10.60 -5.68
CA PRO A 52 -12.95 9.74 -4.76
C PRO A 52 -13.76 8.69 -5.52
N GLY A 53 -13.78 7.48 -4.98
CA GLY A 53 -14.66 6.43 -5.45
C GLY A 53 -16.11 6.70 -5.12
N SER A 54 -17.00 6.05 -5.84
CA SER A 54 -18.44 6.07 -5.60
C SER A 54 -18.89 4.85 -4.79
N GLU A 55 -20.09 4.91 -4.23
CA GLU A 55 -20.70 3.76 -3.53
C GLU A 55 -20.98 2.56 -4.46
N LYS A 56 -20.94 2.78 -5.78
CA LYS A 56 -21.14 1.74 -6.79
C LYS A 56 -19.85 1.01 -7.17
N ASP A 57 -18.69 1.55 -6.78
CA ASP A 57 -17.40 0.96 -7.10
C ASP A 57 -17.13 -0.23 -6.16
N VAL A 58 -17.25 -1.44 -6.70
CA VAL A 58 -17.04 -2.69 -5.95
C VAL A 58 -15.56 -2.88 -5.59
N ILE A 59 -14.65 -2.40 -6.44
CA ILE A 59 -13.20 -2.48 -6.27
C ILE A 59 -12.61 -1.08 -6.42
N MET A 60 -11.79 -0.68 -5.47
CA MET A 60 -11.05 0.58 -5.54
C MET A 60 -9.59 0.32 -5.84
N PRO A 61 -9.00 1.02 -6.82
CA PRO A 61 -7.57 0.92 -7.10
C PRO A 61 -6.69 1.31 -5.92
N LEU A 62 -7.11 2.32 -5.15
CA LEU A 62 -6.35 2.85 -4.02
C LEU A 62 -7.21 2.94 -2.76
N VAL A 63 -6.65 2.48 -1.64
CA VAL A 63 -7.17 2.75 -0.30
C VAL A 63 -6.04 3.32 0.53
N ILE A 64 -6.27 4.45 1.18
CA ILE A 64 -5.28 5.12 2.04
C ILE A 64 -5.85 5.17 3.45
N HIS A 65 -5.09 4.66 4.41
CA HIS A 65 -5.47 4.63 5.82
C HIS A 65 -4.25 4.54 6.73
N ASN A 66 -4.24 5.32 7.80
CA ASN A 66 -3.18 5.30 8.82
C ASN A 66 -1.75 5.40 8.25
N GLY A 67 -1.55 6.29 7.29
CA GLY A 67 -0.23 6.49 6.69
C GLY A 67 0.19 5.44 5.68
N LEU A 68 -0.66 4.45 5.38
CA LEU A 68 -0.42 3.42 4.38
C LEU A 68 -1.28 3.62 3.14
N ILE A 69 -0.72 3.25 2.00
CA ILE A 69 -1.33 3.24 0.69
C ILE A 69 -1.43 1.78 0.25
N TYR A 70 -2.65 1.31 0.03
CA TYR A 70 -2.93 -0.02 -0.51
C TYR A 70 -3.27 0.15 -1.98
N VAL A 71 -2.46 -0.40 -2.86
CA VAL A 71 -2.71 -0.45 -4.30
C VAL A 71 -3.24 -1.83 -4.65
N SER A 72 -4.42 -1.89 -5.28
CA SER A 72 -5.03 -3.15 -5.70
C SER A 72 -4.18 -3.86 -6.75
N GLY A 73 -4.51 -5.12 -7.06
CA GLY A 73 -3.92 -5.87 -8.16
C GLY A 73 -4.01 -5.09 -9.47
N GLN A 74 -2.86 -4.88 -10.11
CA GLN A 74 -2.73 -4.25 -11.42
C GLN A 74 -2.28 -5.30 -12.42
N GLY A 75 -3.03 -5.47 -13.48
CA GLY A 75 -2.72 -6.35 -14.61
C GLY A 75 -2.54 -5.57 -15.91
N ALA A 76 -2.04 -6.24 -16.94
CA ALA A 76 -1.82 -5.68 -18.27
C ALA A 76 -3.05 -5.83 -19.20
N HIS A 77 -4.28 -5.69 -18.66
CA HIS A 77 -5.53 -5.94 -19.38
C HIS A 77 -5.79 -4.96 -20.54
N ASP A 78 -5.13 -3.80 -20.54
CA ASP A 78 -5.33 -2.75 -21.54
C ASP A 78 -4.49 -2.97 -22.80
N SER A 79 -3.62 -3.97 -22.78
CA SER A 79 -2.80 -4.31 -23.95
C SER A 79 -3.67 -4.99 -25.02
N ARG A 80 -4.14 -4.20 -25.97
CA ARG A 80 -4.93 -4.69 -27.13
C ARG A 80 -4.06 -5.16 -28.28
N ASP A 81 -2.79 -4.78 -28.31
CA ASP A 81 -1.84 -5.15 -29.34
C ASP A 81 -1.04 -6.37 -28.91
N LYS A 82 -1.38 -7.54 -29.47
CA LYS A 82 -0.71 -8.81 -29.15
C LYS A 82 0.74 -8.89 -29.64
N LYS A 83 1.24 -7.90 -30.38
CA LYS A 83 2.63 -7.89 -30.86
C LYS A 83 3.64 -7.77 -29.73
N ASP A 84 3.27 -7.08 -28.64
CA ASP A 84 4.13 -6.83 -27.50
C ASP A 84 3.74 -7.70 -26.28
N TRP A 85 3.16 -8.87 -26.52
CA TRP A 85 2.67 -9.77 -25.48
C TRP A 85 3.79 -10.57 -24.84
N THR A 86 4.74 -9.85 -24.25
CA THR A 86 5.88 -10.44 -23.52
C THR A 86 5.74 -10.18 -22.02
N ILE A 87 6.42 -10.99 -21.22
CA ILE A 87 6.42 -10.77 -19.76
C ILE A 87 7.07 -9.43 -19.40
N GLU A 88 8.07 -8.99 -20.17
CA GLU A 88 8.75 -7.71 -19.97
C GLU A 88 7.80 -6.54 -20.23
N SER A 89 7.05 -6.57 -21.35
CA SER A 89 6.09 -5.51 -21.67
C SER A 89 4.94 -5.46 -20.67
N HIS A 90 4.40 -6.61 -20.28
CA HIS A 90 3.35 -6.69 -19.26
C HIS A 90 3.85 -6.20 -17.89
N THR A 91 5.07 -6.58 -17.50
CA THR A 91 5.66 -6.12 -16.23
C THR A 91 5.85 -4.61 -16.23
N THR A 92 6.32 -4.02 -17.34
CA THR A 92 6.46 -2.57 -17.49
C THR A 92 5.11 -1.87 -17.30
N MET A 93 4.08 -2.29 -18.05
CA MET A 93 2.73 -1.70 -17.92
C MET A 93 2.17 -1.82 -16.49
N VAL A 94 2.34 -2.96 -15.86
CA VAL A 94 1.88 -3.19 -14.49
C VAL A 94 2.63 -2.31 -13.50
N MET A 95 3.96 -2.23 -13.61
CA MET A 95 4.78 -1.41 -12.71
C MET A 95 4.52 0.10 -12.90
N ASP A 96 4.22 0.56 -14.10
CA ASP A 96 3.82 1.94 -14.34
C ASP A 96 2.49 2.26 -13.65
N LYS A 97 1.51 1.33 -13.67
CA LYS A 97 0.25 1.47 -12.93
C LYS A 97 0.47 1.47 -11.41
N ILE A 98 1.33 0.59 -10.91
CA ILE A 98 1.71 0.55 -9.48
C ILE A 98 2.34 1.89 -9.09
N LYS A 99 3.34 2.37 -9.85
CA LYS A 99 3.99 3.66 -9.62
C LYS A 99 2.97 4.81 -9.59
N LYS A 100 2.12 4.88 -10.62
CA LYS A 100 1.04 5.87 -10.66
C LYS A 100 0.15 5.81 -9.42
N GLY A 101 -0.25 4.61 -8.99
CA GLY A 101 -1.08 4.41 -7.80
C GLY A 101 -0.39 4.88 -6.52
N VAL A 102 0.87 4.53 -6.32
CA VAL A 102 1.66 4.96 -5.15
C VAL A 102 1.81 6.48 -5.12
N GLU A 103 2.19 7.11 -6.25
CA GLU A 103 2.35 8.56 -6.36
C GLU A 103 1.01 9.30 -6.17
N THR A 104 -0.07 8.81 -6.76
CA THR A 104 -1.43 9.35 -6.55
C THR A 104 -1.86 9.25 -5.08
N GLY A 105 -1.45 8.19 -4.39
CA GLY A 105 -1.68 8.01 -2.96
C GLY A 105 -0.88 8.96 -2.07
N GLY A 106 0.20 9.56 -2.58
CA GLY A 106 1.10 10.44 -1.85
C GLY A 106 2.38 9.75 -1.35
N GLY A 107 2.74 8.60 -1.92
CA GLY A 107 4.00 7.89 -1.72
C GLY A 107 4.99 8.11 -2.87
N THR A 108 6.09 7.37 -2.84
CA THR A 108 7.09 7.23 -3.90
C THR A 108 7.47 5.77 -4.04
N MET A 109 8.16 5.37 -5.10
CA MET A 109 8.63 3.99 -5.23
C MET A 109 9.56 3.58 -4.08
N ASP A 110 10.33 4.48 -3.52
CA ASP A 110 11.18 4.23 -2.33
C ASP A 110 10.36 4.01 -1.05
N THR A 111 9.08 4.41 -1.02
CA THR A 111 8.19 4.16 0.13
C THR A 111 7.38 2.88 0.00
N VAL A 112 7.56 2.09 -1.06
CA VAL A 112 6.91 0.78 -1.20
C VAL A 112 7.49 -0.20 -0.19
N LEU A 113 6.63 -0.79 0.63
CA LEU A 113 7.01 -1.68 1.72
C LEU A 113 6.93 -3.15 1.30
N GLN A 114 5.90 -3.49 0.55
CA GLN A 114 5.59 -4.87 0.17
C GLN A 114 4.96 -4.92 -1.21
N THR A 115 5.33 -5.93 -1.98
CA THR A 115 4.69 -6.32 -3.24
C THR A 115 4.35 -7.81 -3.23
N ASN A 116 3.20 -8.16 -3.81
CA ASN A 116 2.88 -9.53 -4.19
C ASN A 116 2.79 -9.59 -5.72
N VAL A 117 3.49 -10.54 -6.30
CA VAL A 117 3.59 -10.77 -7.73
C VAL A 117 2.97 -12.12 -8.06
N PHE A 118 1.99 -12.10 -8.95
CA PHE A 118 1.31 -13.28 -9.46
C PHE A 118 1.69 -13.46 -10.92
N LEU A 119 2.22 -14.62 -11.29
CA LEU A 119 2.64 -14.96 -12.66
C LEU A 119 1.76 -16.07 -13.19
N VAL A 120 1.43 -16.07 -14.48
CA VAL A 120 0.77 -17.22 -15.11
C VAL A 120 1.71 -18.40 -15.34
N ASN A 121 3.04 -18.14 -15.36
CA ASN A 121 4.08 -19.16 -15.46
C ASN A 121 5.30 -18.72 -14.64
N ILE A 122 5.81 -19.60 -13.78
CA ILE A 122 6.96 -19.30 -12.92
C ILE A 122 8.26 -19.13 -13.73
N ASP A 123 8.38 -19.69 -14.92
CA ASP A 123 9.52 -19.52 -15.81
C ASP A 123 9.71 -18.05 -16.25
N HIS A 124 8.69 -17.22 -16.10
CA HIS A 124 8.77 -15.79 -16.32
C HIS A 124 9.49 -15.01 -15.22
N TRP A 125 9.88 -15.67 -14.11
CA TRP A 125 10.40 -15.01 -12.91
C TRP A 125 11.63 -14.15 -13.18
N ASP A 126 12.60 -14.65 -13.94
CA ASP A 126 13.86 -13.93 -14.24
C ASP A 126 13.62 -12.69 -15.10
N ALA A 127 12.85 -12.83 -16.18
CA ALA A 127 12.55 -11.74 -17.09
C ALA A 127 11.69 -10.64 -16.40
N MET A 128 10.66 -11.05 -15.64
CA MET A 128 9.87 -10.15 -14.80
C MET A 128 10.76 -9.42 -13.80
N THR A 129 11.66 -10.13 -13.09
CA THR A 129 12.53 -9.56 -12.06
C THR A 129 13.47 -8.49 -12.63
N LYS A 130 14.01 -8.70 -13.84
CA LYS A 130 14.86 -7.70 -14.51
C LYS A 130 14.12 -6.37 -14.71
N VAL A 131 12.89 -6.41 -15.19
CA VAL A 131 12.07 -5.21 -15.37
C VAL A 131 11.68 -4.61 -14.01
N PHE A 132 11.20 -5.44 -13.08
CA PHE A 132 10.82 -5.01 -11.74
C PHE A 132 11.93 -4.22 -11.04
N ALA A 133 13.17 -4.70 -11.13
CA ALA A 133 14.33 -4.08 -10.48
C ALA A 133 14.60 -2.64 -10.96
N THR A 134 14.24 -2.30 -12.19
CA THR A 134 14.45 -0.94 -12.73
C THR A 134 13.62 0.13 -12.02
N TYR A 135 12.55 -0.27 -11.34
CA TYR A 135 11.70 0.64 -10.57
C TYR A 135 12.18 0.91 -9.14
N PHE A 136 13.22 0.19 -8.69
CA PHE A 136 13.76 0.26 -7.33
C PHE A 136 15.28 0.42 -7.31
N PRO A 137 15.81 1.54 -7.84
CA PRO A 137 17.27 1.76 -7.95
C PRO A 137 17.98 1.89 -6.60
N HIS A 138 17.25 2.20 -5.52
CA HIS A 138 17.82 2.40 -4.18
C HIS A 138 17.54 1.22 -3.22
N GLY A 139 17.04 0.10 -3.73
CA GLY A 139 16.67 -1.08 -2.98
C GLY A 139 15.17 -1.37 -3.05
N GLY A 140 14.83 -2.65 -3.20
CA GLY A 140 13.43 -3.08 -3.41
C GLY A 140 12.66 -3.32 -2.11
N PRO A 141 11.31 -3.40 -2.22
CA PRO A 141 10.43 -3.79 -1.12
C PRO A 141 10.56 -5.28 -0.80
N THR A 142 9.92 -5.71 0.28
CA THR A 142 9.66 -7.15 0.43
C THR A 142 8.79 -7.64 -0.72
N ARG A 143 9.09 -8.82 -1.28
CA ARG A 143 8.36 -9.39 -2.41
C ARG A 143 8.04 -10.86 -2.19
N THR A 144 6.77 -11.20 -2.43
CA THR A 144 6.34 -12.59 -2.61
C THR A 144 5.99 -12.79 -4.09
N THR A 145 6.50 -13.87 -4.70
CA THR A 145 6.18 -14.21 -6.10
C THR A 145 5.68 -15.64 -6.16
N VAL A 146 4.53 -15.85 -6.79
CA VAL A 146 3.92 -17.17 -7.00
C VAL A 146 3.39 -17.28 -8.42
N ALA A 147 3.31 -18.51 -8.93
CA ALA A 147 2.53 -18.80 -10.13
C ALA A 147 1.08 -19.10 -9.74
N VAL A 148 0.14 -18.67 -10.58
CA VAL A 148 -1.30 -18.86 -10.44
C VAL A 148 -1.87 -19.55 -11.66
N ALA A 149 -3.05 -20.15 -11.54
CA ALA A 149 -3.69 -20.89 -12.62
C ALA A 149 -4.08 -19.98 -13.81
N ALA A 150 -4.52 -18.74 -13.54
CA ALA A 150 -4.87 -17.74 -14.54
C ALA A 150 -4.92 -16.34 -13.91
N LEU A 151 -4.82 -15.32 -14.74
CA LEU A 151 -5.05 -13.91 -14.39
C LEU A 151 -6.14 -13.33 -15.29
N PRO A 152 -6.94 -12.38 -14.80
CA PRO A 152 -7.96 -11.72 -15.61
C PRO A 152 -7.36 -11.02 -16.84
N GLY A 153 -8.13 -10.97 -17.95
CA GLY A 153 -7.78 -10.21 -19.14
C GLY A 153 -6.49 -10.65 -19.84
N ASP A 154 -6.16 -11.94 -19.75
CA ASP A 154 -4.96 -12.54 -20.36
C ASP A 154 -3.64 -11.90 -19.90
N SER A 155 -3.61 -11.21 -18.79
CA SER A 155 -2.36 -10.65 -18.23
C SER A 155 -1.39 -11.77 -17.87
N LEU A 156 -0.10 -11.59 -18.19
CA LEU A 156 0.96 -12.54 -17.82
C LEU A 156 1.45 -12.34 -16.39
N VAL A 157 1.20 -11.17 -15.81
CA VAL A 157 1.59 -10.79 -14.46
C VAL A 157 0.57 -9.85 -13.85
N GLU A 158 0.31 -10.02 -12.57
CA GLU A 158 -0.44 -9.07 -11.73
C GLU A 158 0.38 -8.72 -10.50
N ILE A 159 0.37 -7.46 -10.09
CA ILE A 159 1.11 -6.98 -8.92
C ILE A 159 0.19 -6.10 -8.08
N ASN A 160 0.20 -6.30 -6.78
CA ASN A 160 -0.32 -5.36 -5.80
C ASN A 160 0.79 -4.88 -4.88
N CYS A 161 0.58 -3.77 -4.17
CA CYS A 161 1.55 -3.30 -3.20
C CYS A 161 0.93 -2.58 -2.01
N ILE A 162 1.73 -2.48 -0.95
CA ILE A 162 1.52 -1.59 0.19
C ILE A 162 2.71 -0.62 0.22
N ALA A 163 2.42 0.68 0.29
CA ALA A 163 3.42 1.73 0.44
C ALA A 163 3.11 2.61 1.65
N ALA A 164 4.11 3.33 2.15
CA ALA A 164 3.90 4.39 3.12
C ALA A 164 3.67 5.73 2.40
N LEU A 165 3.01 6.68 3.08
CA LEU A 165 3.01 8.07 2.65
C LEU A 165 4.45 8.61 2.70
N ALA A 166 4.83 9.42 1.71
CA ALA A 166 6.10 10.12 1.75
C ALA A 166 6.11 11.12 2.92
N GLN A 167 7.21 11.17 3.65
CA GLN A 167 7.41 12.19 4.68
C GLN A 167 7.66 13.53 3.99
N LYS A 168 6.97 14.56 4.45
CA LYS A 168 7.18 15.95 4.00
C LYS A 168 8.36 16.56 4.72
#